data_45ca8e43d64f73ef22f7e1d3ee3e9b29
#
_entry.id   45ca8e43d64f73ef22f7e1d3ee3e9b29
#
_cell.length_a   1.000
_cell.length_b   1.000
_cell.length_c   1.000
_cell.angle_alpha   90.00
_cell.angle_beta   90.00
_cell.angle_gamma   90.00
#
_symmetry.space_group_name_H-M   'P 1'
#
loop_
_entity.id
_entity.type
_entity.pdbx_description
1 polymer ?
#
loop_
_entity_poly.entity_id
_entity_poly.type
_entity_poly.pdbx_seq_one_letter_code
_entity_poly.pdbx_strand_id
1 'polypeptide(L)'
;LDLLGELYLSSLCATKPFVGELYNLENFIGESEAYSILVKIKKHLRKNRFSCSLSHSSFPLPSNKQKRYPISNDVASKIYKHVTQNPNIGLRIRNTCLIDSLEQTGARRQEILLIRVEDVRLALQSELICPMLQLRTLKTRKELFRVIPVPKTYLQNLSLYIRRIRKKIIEKTIGLNNDHGYVFISHSTGKPLSPDTFTTYMHKWASEINLNGQAFAHLYRHRFITEKFKCLILEHQINNPDTFRQLLINTHKFQQIIQQWTGHTSLESLNVYINLAYSDLSNIDQTIENVISKVDLALITEKINILTEFINSSDLSSEEKVFEITFSLQALASDLKHIKK
;
A
#
# COMPACT_ATOMS: atom_id res chain seq x y z
N LEU A 1 29.14 -20.71 -4.92
CA LEU A 1 28.96 -20.12 -6.27
C LEU A 1 29.30 -18.63 -6.27
N ASP A 2 29.09 -17.92 -5.18
CA ASP A 2 29.56 -16.52 -4.97
C ASP A 2 31.11 -16.47 -4.93
N LEU A 3 31.77 -17.49 -4.40
CA LEU A 3 33.23 -17.61 -4.37
C LEU A 3 33.87 -17.64 -5.75
N LEU A 4 33.24 -18.24 -6.75
CA LEU A 4 33.74 -18.26 -8.12
C LEU A 4 33.60 -16.89 -8.81
N GLY A 5 32.53 -16.16 -8.51
CA GLY A 5 32.32 -14.79 -8.98
C GLY A 5 33.30 -13.80 -8.34
N GLU A 6 33.56 -13.92 -7.03
CA GLU A 6 34.54 -13.08 -6.31
C GLU A 6 35.98 -13.42 -6.67
N LEU A 7 36.34 -14.69 -6.84
CA LEU A 7 37.66 -15.11 -7.31
C LEU A 7 37.93 -14.65 -8.73
N TYR A 8 36.91 -14.65 -9.59
CA TYR A 8 37.02 -14.18 -10.96
C TYR A 8 37.16 -12.67 -11.01
N LEU A 9 36.35 -11.93 -10.25
CA LEU A 9 36.47 -10.47 -10.13
C LEU A 9 37.80 -10.06 -9.50
N SER A 10 38.30 -10.79 -8.50
CA SER A 10 39.60 -10.51 -7.86
C SER A 10 40.77 -10.81 -8.81
N SER A 11 40.69 -11.85 -9.65
CA SER A 11 41.71 -12.13 -10.65
C SER A 11 41.73 -11.11 -11.78
N LEU A 12 40.57 -10.59 -12.19
CA LEU A 12 40.44 -9.50 -13.17
C LEU A 12 40.92 -8.15 -12.58
N CYS A 13 40.70 -7.90 -11.30
CA CYS A 13 41.21 -6.70 -10.62
C CYS A 13 42.72 -6.72 -10.38
N ALA A 14 43.36 -7.90 -10.38
CA ALA A 14 44.81 -8.04 -10.20
C ALA A 14 45.62 -7.57 -11.42
N THR A 15 44.99 -7.46 -12.60
CA THR A 15 45.61 -6.97 -13.85
C THR A 15 45.16 -5.53 -14.14
N LYS A 16 45.88 -4.54 -13.57
CA LYS A 16 45.56 -3.11 -13.68
C LYS A 16 45.23 -2.56 -15.08
N PRO A 17 45.87 -2.98 -16.20
CA PRO A 17 45.48 -2.49 -17.54
C PRO A 17 44.06 -2.93 -17.93
N PHE A 18 43.63 -4.06 -17.48
CA PHE A 18 42.33 -4.64 -17.84
C PHE A 18 41.15 -3.89 -17.21
N VAL A 19 41.32 -3.36 -16.01
CA VAL A 19 40.23 -2.63 -15.29
C VAL A 19 39.90 -1.32 -16.01
N GLY A 20 40.87 -0.62 -16.58
CA GLY A 20 40.65 0.61 -17.35
C GLY A 20 39.86 0.39 -18.65
N GLU A 21 40.11 -0.69 -19.37
CA GLU A 21 39.37 -1.04 -20.56
C GLU A 21 37.98 -1.61 -20.30
N LEU A 22 37.80 -2.36 -19.20
CA LEU A 22 36.52 -2.85 -18.73
C LEU A 22 35.46 -1.76 -18.56
N TYR A 23 35.86 -0.59 -18.14
CA TYR A 23 34.95 0.54 -17.95
C TYR A 23 34.53 1.24 -19.26
N ASN A 24 35.24 0.99 -20.37
CA ASN A 24 35.02 1.65 -21.63
C ASN A 24 34.32 0.77 -22.68
N LEU A 25 34.27 -0.55 -22.49
CA LEU A 25 33.68 -1.50 -23.44
C LEU A 25 32.25 -1.90 -23.05
N GLU A 26 31.36 -2.00 -24.03
CA GLU A 26 30.02 -2.57 -23.81
C GLU A 26 30.08 -4.09 -23.55
N ASN A 27 31.08 -4.76 -24.16
CA ASN A 27 31.38 -6.17 -23.99
C ASN A 27 32.85 -6.32 -23.63
N PHE A 28 33.14 -7.23 -22.74
CA PHE A 28 34.48 -7.56 -22.30
C PHE A 28 34.79 -9.02 -22.61
N ILE A 29 35.94 -9.29 -23.24
CA ILE A 29 36.47 -10.63 -23.41
C ILE A 29 37.67 -10.75 -22.48
N GLY A 30 37.49 -11.51 -21.38
CA GLY A 30 38.56 -11.86 -20.45
C GLY A 30 39.21 -13.16 -20.96
N GLU A 31 40.50 -13.10 -21.27
CA GLU A 31 41.32 -14.29 -21.50
C GLU A 31 42.07 -14.59 -20.19
N SER A 32 41.76 -15.71 -19.55
CA SER A 32 42.69 -16.36 -18.64
C SER A 32 43.43 -17.41 -19.45
N GLU A 33 44.64 -17.81 -19.06
CA GLU A 33 45.48 -18.79 -19.77
C GLU A 33 44.77 -20.13 -20.13
N ALA A 34 43.55 -20.35 -19.57
CA ALA A 34 42.75 -21.56 -19.79
C ALA A 34 41.40 -21.33 -20.47
N TYR A 35 40.77 -20.14 -20.36
CA TYR A 35 39.38 -19.91 -20.83
C TYR A 35 39.15 -18.47 -21.24
N SER A 36 38.54 -18.22 -22.39
CA SER A 36 37.99 -16.92 -22.75
C SER A 36 36.51 -16.85 -22.36
N ILE A 37 36.16 -15.86 -21.55
CA ILE A 37 34.80 -15.65 -21.09
C ILE A 37 34.29 -14.29 -21.51
N LEU A 38 33.25 -14.28 -22.35
CA LEU A 38 32.58 -13.07 -22.79
C LEU A 38 31.63 -12.56 -21.71
N VAL A 39 31.93 -11.41 -21.08
CA VAL A 39 31.10 -10.79 -20.06
C VAL A 39 30.49 -9.51 -20.61
N LYS A 40 29.15 -9.40 -20.55
CA LYS A 40 28.42 -8.21 -20.97
C LYS A 40 28.36 -7.21 -19.84
N ILE A 41 28.90 -6.01 -20.02
CA ILE A 41 28.92 -4.95 -19.05
C ILE A 41 27.86 -3.89 -19.42
N LYS A 42 26.95 -3.60 -18.49
CA LYS A 42 26.02 -2.49 -18.61
C LYS A 42 26.37 -1.41 -17.60
N LYS A 43 26.66 -0.21 -18.10
CA LYS A 43 26.88 0.99 -17.27
C LYS A 43 25.55 1.62 -16.91
N HIS A 44 25.36 1.92 -15.64
CA HIS A 44 24.20 2.64 -15.13
C HIS A 44 24.65 3.93 -14.46
N LEU A 45 24.23 5.07 -15.03
CA LEU A 45 24.43 6.38 -14.39
C LEU A 45 23.22 6.68 -13.49
N ARG A 46 23.43 6.71 -12.19
CA ARG A 46 22.42 7.17 -11.21
C ARG A 46 23.00 8.31 -10.37
N LYS A 47 22.41 9.51 -10.50
CA LYS A 47 22.71 10.67 -9.62
C LYS A 47 24.22 10.83 -9.32
N ASN A 48 25.03 11.04 -10.33
CA ASN A 48 26.50 11.21 -10.23
C ASN A 48 27.29 10.02 -9.68
N ARG A 49 26.71 8.81 -9.65
CA ARG A 49 27.43 7.57 -9.35
C ARG A 49 27.32 6.62 -10.52
N PHE A 50 28.47 6.15 -10.98
CA PHE A 50 28.52 5.06 -11.95
C PHE A 50 28.35 3.73 -11.21
N SER A 51 27.46 2.88 -11.66
CA SER A 51 27.38 1.49 -11.28
C SER A 51 27.47 0.63 -12.54
N CYS A 52 28.25 -0.44 -12.49
CA CYS A 52 28.34 -1.42 -13.58
C CYS A 52 27.59 -2.68 -13.16
N SER A 53 26.85 -3.29 -14.08
CA SER A 53 26.33 -4.64 -13.90
C SER A 53 26.98 -5.56 -14.93
N LEU A 54 27.47 -6.69 -14.43
CA LEU A 54 28.06 -7.76 -15.25
C LEU A 54 26.99 -8.80 -15.53
N SER A 55 26.93 -9.34 -16.74
CA SER A 55 26.04 -10.45 -17.08
C SER A 55 26.76 -11.45 -17.97
N HIS A 56 26.64 -12.74 -17.63
CA HIS A 56 27.14 -13.87 -18.37
C HIS A 56 26.18 -15.05 -18.24
N SER A 57 26.15 -15.95 -19.21
CA SER A 57 25.26 -17.12 -19.19
C SER A 57 25.55 -18.11 -18.06
N SER A 58 26.81 -18.16 -17.59
CA SER A 58 27.23 -19.00 -16.45
C SER A 58 27.04 -18.34 -15.08
N PHE A 59 26.65 -17.06 -15.02
CA PHE A 59 26.33 -16.45 -13.73
C PHE A 59 25.07 -17.11 -13.15
N PRO A 60 25.06 -17.43 -11.86
CA PRO A 60 23.87 -17.94 -11.24
C PRO A 60 22.74 -16.95 -11.46
N LEU A 61 21.55 -17.47 -11.78
CA LEU A 61 20.36 -16.64 -11.80
C LEU A 61 20.28 -15.88 -10.48
N PRO A 62 19.94 -14.58 -10.52
CA PRO A 62 19.84 -13.81 -9.29
C PRO A 62 18.98 -14.59 -8.30
N SER A 63 19.52 -14.80 -7.10
CA SER A 63 18.83 -15.51 -6.02
C SER A 63 17.41 -15.00 -5.95
N ASN A 64 16.45 -15.91 -5.81
CA ASN A 64 15.03 -15.56 -5.71
C ASN A 64 14.88 -14.38 -4.75
N LYS A 65 14.54 -13.21 -5.28
CA LYS A 65 14.27 -12.03 -4.47
C LYS A 65 13.29 -12.47 -3.41
N GLN A 66 13.62 -12.30 -2.15
CA GLN A 66 12.71 -12.64 -1.04
C GLN A 66 11.31 -12.14 -1.38
N LYS A 67 10.34 -13.05 -1.42
CA LYS A 67 8.96 -12.70 -1.70
C LYS A 67 8.52 -11.69 -0.64
N ARG A 68 8.20 -10.48 -1.08
CA ARG A 68 7.68 -9.45 -0.19
C ARG A 68 6.19 -9.71 -0.01
N TYR A 69 5.82 -10.05 1.20
CA TYR A 69 4.42 -10.24 1.57
C TYR A 69 3.74 -8.88 1.80
N PRO A 70 2.41 -8.80 1.64
CA PRO A 70 1.63 -7.65 2.06
C PRO A 70 1.86 -7.30 3.54
N ILE A 71 1.71 -6.02 3.91
CA ILE A 71 1.72 -5.65 5.32
C ILE A 71 0.55 -6.33 6.03
N SER A 72 0.81 -6.95 7.18
CA SER A 72 -0.25 -7.59 7.97
C SER A 72 -1.19 -6.55 8.60
N ASN A 73 -2.40 -6.98 8.94
CA ASN A 73 -3.39 -6.13 9.61
C ASN A 73 -2.87 -5.61 10.95
N ASP A 74 -2.18 -6.46 11.72
CA ASP A 74 -1.59 -6.09 13.00
C ASP A 74 -0.54 -4.99 12.86
N VAL A 75 0.40 -5.16 11.94
CA VAL A 75 1.47 -4.17 11.69
C VAL A 75 0.87 -2.85 11.18
N ALA A 76 -0.07 -2.89 10.24
CA ALA A 76 -0.73 -1.69 9.73
C ALA A 76 -1.48 -0.94 10.85
N SER A 77 -2.22 -1.66 11.70
CA SER A 77 -2.95 -1.09 12.85
C SER A 77 -2.00 -0.47 13.88
N LYS A 78 -0.87 -1.11 14.18
CA LYS A 78 0.14 -0.56 15.09
C LYS A 78 0.76 0.73 14.55
N ILE A 79 1.11 0.79 13.28
CA ILE A 79 1.61 2.02 12.63
C ILE A 79 0.54 3.11 12.67
N TYR A 80 -0.70 2.79 12.32
CA TYR A 80 -1.81 3.74 12.35
C TYR A 80 -2.01 4.31 13.76
N LYS A 81 -2.09 3.45 14.77
CA LYS A 81 -2.21 3.85 16.17
C LYS A 81 -1.05 4.75 16.61
N HIS A 82 0.18 4.39 16.30
CA HIS A 82 1.36 5.19 16.62
C HIS A 82 1.29 6.60 16.00
N VAL A 83 0.94 6.68 14.71
CA VAL A 83 0.84 7.95 13.97
C VAL A 83 -0.28 8.84 14.54
N THR A 84 -1.42 8.25 14.95
CA THR A 84 -2.55 8.97 15.55
C THR A 84 -2.30 9.44 16.98
N GLN A 85 -1.27 8.96 17.63
CA GLN A 85 -0.86 9.39 18.98
C GLN A 85 0.16 10.53 18.98
N ASN A 86 0.59 11.04 17.81
CA ASN A 86 1.54 12.14 17.74
C ASN A 86 1.00 13.38 18.49
N PRO A 87 1.75 13.98 19.45
CA PRO A 87 1.31 15.11 20.24
C PRO A 87 1.06 16.37 19.40
N ASN A 88 1.80 16.55 18.30
CA ASN A 88 1.57 17.66 17.39
C ASN A 88 0.36 17.37 16.49
N ILE A 89 -0.73 18.08 16.72
CA ILE A 89 -2.01 17.90 15.99
C ILE A 89 -1.83 18.02 14.47
N GLY A 90 -1.05 19.00 14.02
CA GLY A 90 -0.82 19.21 12.59
C GLY A 90 -0.10 18.03 11.95
N LEU A 91 1.00 17.56 12.57
CA LEU A 91 1.74 16.39 12.12
C LEU A 91 0.90 15.12 12.22
N ARG A 92 0.14 14.96 13.29
CA ARG A 92 -0.79 13.83 13.48
C ARG A 92 -1.75 13.72 12.31
N ILE A 93 -2.50 14.79 12.00
CA ILE A 93 -3.49 14.79 10.92
C ILE A 93 -2.81 14.53 9.56
N ARG A 94 -1.69 15.21 9.26
CA ARG A 94 -0.94 14.98 8.01
C ARG A 94 -0.50 13.53 7.87
N ASN A 95 0.08 12.98 8.91
CA ASN A 95 0.65 11.63 8.89
C ASN A 95 -0.45 10.57 8.80
N THR A 96 -1.59 10.77 9.49
CA THR A 96 -2.78 9.93 9.33
C THR A 96 -3.26 9.96 7.87
N CYS A 97 -3.40 11.14 7.27
CA CYS A 97 -3.76 11.26 5.86
C CYS A 97 -2.77 10.58 4.91
N LEU A 98 -1.47 10.54 5.23
CA LEU A 98 -0.47 9.81 4.45
C LEU A 98 -0.70 8.28 4.51
N ILE A 99 -0.96 7.73 5.70
CA ILE A 99 -1.26 6.30 5.88
C ILE A 99 -2.60 5.96 5.22
N ASP A 100 -3.64 6.76 5.44
CA ASP A 100 -4.94 6.59 4.77
C ASP A 100 -4.78 6.58 3.24
N SER A 101 -3.93 7.45 2.70
CA SER A 101 -3.65 7.48 1.26
C SER A 101 -3.01 6.18 0.76
N LEU A 102 -2.10 5.58 1.53
CA LEU A 102 -1.54 4.27 1.19
C LEU A 102 -2.61 3.16 1.19
N GLU A 103 -3.47 3.15 2.21
CA GLU A 103 -4.50 2.13 2.40
C GLU A 103 -5.64 2.25 1.40
N GLN A 104 -6.15 3.47 1.17
CA GLN A 104 -7.33 3.69 0.33
C GLN A 104 -7.03 3.71 -1.17
N THR A 105 -5.79 3.97 -1.56
CA THR A 105 -5.43 4.10 -2.98
C THR A 105 -4.49 3.02 -3.50
N GLY A 106 -3.75 2.35 -2.61
CA GLY A 106 -2.66 1.45 -3.00
C GLY A 106 -1.62 2.13 -3.91
N ALA A 107 -1.58 3.46 -3.92
CA ALA A 107 -0.70 4.24 -4.78
C ALA A 107 0.77 4.08 -4.37
N ARG A 108 1.67 4.28 -5.34
CA ARG A 108 3.09 4.36 -5.03
C ARG A 108 3.36 5.62 -4.20
N ARG A 109 4.37 5.56 -3.31
CA ARG A 109 4.75 6.71 -2.46
C ARG A 109 4.85 8.04 -3.23
N GLN A 110 5.40 8.01 -4.44
CA GLN A 110 5.53 9.18 -5.29
C GLN A 110 4.17 9.67 -5.83
N GLU A 111 3.29 8.75 -6.23
CA GLU A 111 1.93 9.08 -6.71
C GLU A 111 1.13 9.80 -5.62
N ILE A 112 1.24 9.34 -4.35
CA ILE A 112 0.58 9.98 -3.20
C ILE A 112 1.07 11.42 -3.02
N LEU A 113 2.37 11.63 -3.09
CA LEU A 113 2.96 12.95 -2.87
C LEU A 113 2.71 13.93 -4.03
N LEU A 114 2.29 13.42 -5.19
CA LEU A 114 1.88 14.20 -6.35
C LEU A 114 0.38 14.55 -6.36
N ILE A 115 -0.41 14.11 -5.38
CA ILE A 115 -1.81 14.50 -5.26
C ILE A 115 -1.89 16.01 -5.04
N ARG A 116 -2.72 16.69 -5.83
CA ARG A 116 -2.96 18.14 -5.71
C ARG A 116 -4.27 18.43 -4.98
N VAL A 117 -4.33 19.59 -4.40
CA VAL A 117 -5.55 20.14 -3.77
C VAL A 117 -6.73 20.11 -4.74
N GLU A 118 -6.45 20.43 -5.99
CA GLU A 118 -7.45 20.45 -7.08
C GLU A 118 -8.01 19.06 -7.36
N ASP A 119 -7.18 18.00 -7.36
CA ASP A 119 -7.63 16.62 -7.57
C ASP A 119 -8.63 16.19 -6.49
N VAL A 120 -8.36 16.57 -5.23
CA VAL A 120 -9.26 16.29 -4.10
C VAL A 120 -10.56 17.08 -4.23
N ARG A 121 -10.48 18.35 -4.66
CA ARG A 121 -11.64 19.21 -4.84
C ARG A 121 -12.56 18.66 -5.94
N LEU A 122 -12.00 18.33 -7.09
CA LEU A 122 -12.74 17.77 -8.24
C LEU A 122 -13.40 16.43 -7.89
N ALA A 123 -12.65 15.54 -7.19
CA ALA A 123 -13.20 14.27 -6.76
C ALA A 123 -14.38 14.45 -5.78
N LEU A 124 -14.30 15.41 -4.85
CA LEU A 124 -15.39 15.71 -3.89
C LEU A 124 -16.63 16.34 -4.53
N GLN A 125 -16.47 17.02 -5.65
CA GLN A 125 -17.60 17.61 -6.42
C GLN A 125 -18.41 16.55 -7.16
N SER A 126 -17.89 15.34 -7.33
CA SER A 126 -18.61 14.27 -7.98
C SER A 126 -19.74 13.76 -7.07
N GLU A 127 -20.92 13.51 -7.65
CA GLU A 127 -22.07 12.94 -6.94
C GLU A 127 -21.97 11.40 -6.79
N LEU A 128 -20.87 10.80 -7.22
CA LEU A 128 -20.67 9.37 -7.14
C LEU A 128 -20.55 8.91 -5.68
N ILE A 129 -21.09 7.73 -5.38
CA ILE A 129 -20.94 7.07 -4.07
C ILE A 129 -19.45 6.83 -3.78
N CYS A 130 -18.70 6.40 -4.79
CA CYS A 130 -17.24 6.25 -4.75
C CYS A 130 -16.61 7.26 -5.72
N PRO A 131 -16.24 8.46 -5.24
CA PRO A 131 -15.57 9.46 -6.05
C PRO A 131 -14.28 8.94 -6.67
N MET A 132 -13.97 9.42 -7.87
CA MET A 132 -12.78 9.02 -8.62
C MET A 132 -11.64 10.00 -8.38
N LEU A 133 -10.61 9.56 -7.65
CA LEU A 133 -9.41 10.37 -7.41
C LEU A 133 -8.39 10.17 -8.53
N GLN A 134 -7.94 11.27 -9.12
CA GLN A 134 -6.88 11.25 -10.12
C GLN A 134 -5.50 11.15 -9.45
N LEU A 135 -4.70 10.18 -9.90
CA LEU A 135 -3.32 9.99 -9.49
C LEU A 135 -2.37 10.21 -10.66
N ARG A 136 -1.28 10.92 -10.39
CA ARG A 136 -0.20 11.18 -11.36
C ARG A 136 0.95 10.21 -11.17
N THR A 137 1.48 9.68 -12.26
CA THR A 137 2.69 8.85 -12.24
C THR A 137 3.77 9.42 -13.15
N LEU A 138 5.01 9.37 -12.67
CA LEU A 138 6.19 9.84 -13.40
C LEU A 138 7.07 8.66 -13.85
N LYS A 139 6.48 7.54 -14.26
CA LYS A 139 7.24 6.36 -14.70
C LYS A 139 8.06 6.59 -15.98
N THR A 140 7.62 7.52 -16.80
CA THR A 140 8.26 7.94 -18.03
C THR A 140 8.43 9.45 -18.01
N ARG A 141 9.19 10.03 -18.94
CA ARG A 141 9.31 11.50 -19.08
C ARG A 141 7.96 12.21 -19.33
N LYS A 142 6.90 11.43 -19.62
CA LYS A 142 5.52 11.93 -19.78
C LYS A 142 4.75 11.73 -18.48
N GLU A 143 4.00 12.74 -18.08
CA GLU A 143 3.04 12.66 -16.98
C GLU A 143 1.88 11.76 -17.43
N LEU A 144 1.68 10.67 -16.72
CA LEU A 144 0.57 9.74 -16.97
C LEU A 144 -0.42 9.84 -15.81
N PHE A 145 -1.68 9.70 -16.14
CA PHE A 145 -2.77 9.77 -15.18
C PHE A 145 -3.49 8.43 -15.09
N ARG A 146 -3.92 8.09 -13.90
CA ARG A 146 -4.89 7.03 -13.65
C ARG A 146 -5.90 7.50 -12.64
N VAL A 147 -7.10 6.97 -12.68
CA VAL A 147 -8.16 7.27 -11.72
C VAL A 147 -8.45 6.06 -10.86
N ILE A 148 -8.75 6.30 -9.59
CA ILE A 148 -9.05 5.24 -8.64
C ILE A 148 -10.29 5.61 -7.82
N PRO A 149 -11.26 4.69 -7.66
CA PRO A 149 -12.39 4.92 -6.77
C PRO A 149 -11.92 4.91 -5.32
N VAL A 150 -12.32 5.92 -4.56
CA VAL A 150 -11.95 6.06 -3.15
C VAL A 150 -13.19 6.38 -2.30
N PRO A 151 -13.20 6.04 -1.00
CA PRO A 151 -14.27 6.43 -0.10
C PRO A 151 -14.39 7.96 0.01
N LYS A 152 -15.61 8.47 0.02
CA LYS A 152 -15.87 9.91 0.19
C LYS A 152 -15.32 10.44 1.53
N THR A 153 -15.38 9.63 2.58
CA THR A 153 -14.83 9.95 3.91
C THR A 153 -13.32 10.21 3.87
N TYR A 154 -12.56 9.42 3.10
CA TYR A 154 -11.13 9.65 2.91
C TYR A 154 -10.86 11.03 2.27
N LEU A 155 -11.59 11.40 1.22
CA LEU A 155 -11.45 12.71 0.59
C LEU A 155 -11.88 13.86 1.51
N GLN A 156 -12.89 13.65 2.35
CA GLN A 156 -13.31 14.63 3.36
C GLN A 156 -12.21 14.87 4.39
N ASN A 157 -11.53 13.82 4.86
CA ASN A 157 -10.38 13.93 5.78
C ASN A 157 -9.22 14.67 5.12
N LEU A 158 -8.89 14.38 3.85
CA LEU A 158 -7.90 15.15 3.10
C LEU A 158 -8.29 16.62 2.96
N SER A 159 -9.56 16.90 2.63
CA SER A 159 -10.07 18.26 2.53
C SER A 159 -9.99 19.01 3.86
N LEU A 160 -10.27 18.33 4.96
CA LEU A 160 -10.13 18.90 6.31
C LEU A 160 -8.66 19.28 6.60
N TYR A 161 -7.73 18.37 6.32
CA TYR A 161 -6.29 18.65 6.43
C TYR A 161 -5.88 19.86 5.57
N ILE A 162 -6.30 19.90 4.31
CA ILE A 162 -5.99 20.98 3.37
C ILE A 162 -6.46 22.32 3.93
N ARG A 163 -7.72 22.40 4.35
CA ARG A 163 -8.33 23.67 4.79
C ARG A 163 -7.85 24.13 6.17
N ARG A 164 -7.70 23.21 7.13
CA ARG A 164 -7.44 23.54 8.53
C ARG A 164 -5.95 23.64 8.87
N ILE A 165 -5.11 22.82 8.23
CA ILE A 165 -3.68 22.69 8.59
C ILE A 165 -2.80 23.22 7.47
N ARG A 166 -2.89 22.61 6.27
CA ARG A 166 -2.03 22.92 5.14
C ARG A 166 -2.08 24.40 4.77
N LYS A 167 -3.28 24.99 4.64
CA LYS A 167 -3.46 26.40 4.27
C LYS A 167 -2.70 27.33 5.23
N LYS A 168 -2.83 27.12 6.54
CA LYS A 168 -2.13 27.92 7.56
C LYS A 168 -0.62 27.79 7.48
N ILE A 169 -0.11 26.60 7.12
CA ILE A 169 1.34 26.38 6.97
C ILE A 169 1.85 27.11 5.73
N ILE A 170 1.17 26.96 4.58
CA ILE A 170 1.52 27.67 3.35
C ILE A 170 1.57 29.20 3.61
N GLU A 171 0.54 29.73 4.25
CA GLU A 171 0.44 31.15 4.58
C GLU A 171 1.63 31.64 5.42
N LYS A 172 2.01 30.86 6.44
CA LYS A 172 3.11 31.21 7.36
C LYS A 172 4.51 31.00 6.79
N THR A 173 4.66 30.16 5.76
CA THR A 173 6.00 29.76 5.26
C THR A 173 6.34 30.39 3.92
N ILE A 174 5.62 30.02 2.85
CA ILE A 174 5.94 30.47 1.48
C ILE A 174 4.95 31.51 0.96
N GLY A 175 3.87 31.80 1.70
CA GLY A 175 2.80 32.69 1.29
C GLY A 175 1.80 32.05 0.32
N LEU A 176 0.54 32.50 0.35
CA LEU A 176 -0.54 31.95 -0.48
C LEU A 176 -0.29 32.14 -1.98
N ASN A 177 0.38 33.21 -2.38
CA ASN A 177 0.69 33.50 -3.79
C ASN A 177 1.71 32.50 -4.38
N ASN A 178 2.48 31.82 -3.53
CA ASN A 178 3.49 30.84 -3.93
C ASN A 178 3.02 29.40 -3.67
N ASP A 179 1.71 29.19 -3.47
CA ASP A 179 1.19 27.86 -3.22
C ASP A 179 1.32 26.98 -4.48
N HIS A 180 2.13 25.95 -4.36
CA HIS A 180 2.40 24.96 -5.42
C HIS A 180 1.28 23.95 -5.63
N GLY A 181 0.22 23.93 -4.80
CA GLY A 181 -0.98 23.11 -4.94
C GLY A 181 -0.84 21.63 -4.51
N TYR A 182 0.34 21.14 -4.08
CA TYR A 182 0.46 19.77 -3.58
C TYR A 182 -0.17 19.61 -2.19
N VAL A 183 -0.84 18.46 -1.96
CA VAL A 183 -1.53 18.20 -0.68
C VAL A 183 -0.51 18.02 0.45
N PHE A 184 0.49 17.16 0.27
CA PHE A 184 1.43 16.80 1.32
C PHE A 184 2.66 17.69 1.32
N ILE A 185 2.84 18.42 2.41
CA ILE A 185 3.89 19.43 2.57
C ILE A 185 4.72 19.22 3.84
N SER A 186 5.92 19.73 3.83
CA SER A 186 6.74 19.91 5.04
C SER A 186 6.13 21.01 5.90
N HIS A 187 5.90 20.74 7.17
CA HIS A 187 5.31 21.71 8.09
C HIS A 187 6.30 22.80 8.51
N SER A 188 7.61 22.58 8.37
CA SER A 188 8.64 23.57 8.68
C SER A 188 8.93 24.53 7.52
N THR A 189 8.81 24.05 6.27
CA THR A 189 9.22 24.83 5.09
C THR A 189 8.10 25.17 4.12
N GLY A 190 6.93 24.57 4.27
CA GLY A 190 5.82 24.69 3.31
C GLY A 190 6.07 24.03 1.95
N LYS A 191 7.27 23.50 1.68
CA LYS A 191 7.62 22.85 0.41
C LYS A 191 6.94 21.48 0.27
N PRO A 192 6.74 20.98 -0.97
CA PRO A 192 6.23 19.64 -1.20
C PRO A 192 7.08 18.59 -0.49
N LEU A 193 6.43 17.58 0.09
CA LEU A 193 7.12 16.49 0.75
C LEU A 193 7.83 15.61 -0.28
N SER A 194 9.12 15.30 -0.05
CA SER A 194 9.87 14.43 -0.95
C SER A 194 9.57 12.95 -0.69
N PRO A 195 9.66 12.08 -1.73
CA PRO A 195 9.53 10.63 -1.53
C PRO A 195 10.52 10.05 -0.53
N ASP A 196 11.73 10.58 -0.47
CA ASP A 196 12.75 10.11 0.46
C ASP A 196 12.41 10.49 1.90
N THR A 197 11.90 11.72 2.12
CA THR A 197 11.40 12.16 3.43
C THR A 197 10.26 11.27 3.91
N PHE A 198 9.31 10.92 3.03
CA PHE A 198 8.22 10.02 3.39
C PHE A 198 8.73 8.63 3.75
N THR A 199 9.73 8.11 3.03
CA THR A 199 10.38 6.84 3.39
C THR A 199 11.04 6.92 4.76
N THR A 200 11.74 8.01 5.06
CA THR A 200 12.34 8.24 6.38
C THR A 200 11.28 8.25 7.49
N TYR A 201 10.12 8.87 7.26
CA TYR A 201 9.01 8.82 8.21
C TYR A 201 8.51 7.40 8.46
N MET A 202 8.29 6.61 7.40
CA MET A 202 7.87 5.21 7.53
C MET A 202 8.86 4.38 8.35
N HIS A 203 10.16 4.54 8.09
CA HIS A 203 11.21 3.88 8.85
C HIS A 203 11.22 4.31 10.33
N LYS A 204 11.10 5.62 10.57
CA LYS A 204 11.06 6.19 11.92
C LYS A 204 9.88 5.62 12.71
N TRP A 205 8.66 5.67 12.17
CA TRP A 205 7.46 5.13 12.83
C TRP A 205 7.60 3.63 13.13
N ALA A 206 8.12 2.86 12.18
CA ALA A 206 8.35 1.43 12.39
C ALA A 206 9.40 1.17 13.48
N SER A 207 10.48 1.93 13.51
CA SER A 207 11.54 1.81 14.51
C SER A 207 11.06 2.14 15.92
N GLU A 208 10.26 3.22 16.05
CA GLU A 208 9.72 3.67 17.35
C GLU A 208 8.79 2.64 18.02
N ILE A 209 8.26 1.69 17.25
CA ILE A 209 7.41 0.60 17.75
C ILE A 209 7.98 -0.80 17.50
N ASN A 210 9.30 -0.91 17.30
CA ASN A 210 10.05 -2.16 17.11
C ASN A 210 9.55 -3.03 15.93
N LEU A 211 9.08 -2.40 14.86
CA LEU A 211 8.63 -3.06 13.62
C LEU A 211 9.61 -2.82 12.45
N ASN A 212 10.90 -2.83 12.72
CA ASN A 212 11.93 -2.62 11.70
C ASN A 212 11.80 -3.61 10.53
N GLY A 213 11.85 -3.08 9.30
CA GLY A 213 11.75 -3.91 8.10
C GLY A 213 10.35 -4.41 7.74
N GLN A 214 9.32 -4.12 8.55
CA GLN A 214 7.96 -4.63 8.33
C GLN A 214 6.98 -3.58 7.77
N ALA A 215 7.33 -2.29 7.82
CA ALA A 215 6.44 -1.21 7.40
C ALA A 215 7.06 -0.33 6.32
N PHE A 216 6.75 -0.64 5.07
CA PHE A 216 7.13 0.15 3.90
C PHE A 216 5.90 0.51 3.08
N ALA A 217 5.89 1.69 2.47
CA ALA A 217 4.80 2.13 1.60
C ALA A 217 4.42 1.11 0.50
N HIS A 218 5.42 0.36 0.01
CA HIS A 218 5.20 -0.67 -1.01
C HIS A 218 4.40 -1.87 -0.49
N LEU A 219 4.51 -2.22 0.79
CA LEU A 219 3.78 -3.34 1.39
C LEU A 219 2.28 -3.00 1.56
N TYR A 220 1.94 -1.73 1.82
CA TYR A 220 0.55 -1.25 1.80
C TYR A 220 -0.08 -1.42 0.42
N ARG A 221 0.70 -1.12 -0.62
CA ARG A 221 0.24 -1.33 -2.00
C ARG A 221 0.04 -2.82 -2.30
N HIS A 222 0.94 -3.70 -1.85
CA HIS A 222 0.75 -5.15 -1.96
C HIS A 222 -0.57 -5.58 -1.30
N ARG A 223 -0.80 -5.12 -0.07
CA ARG A 223 -2.05 -5.40 0.66
C ARG A 223 -3.27 -4.89 -0.10
N PHE A 224 -3.28 -3.63 -0.53
CA PHE A 224 -4.40 -3.05 -1.27
C PHE A 224 -4.77 -3.89 -2.51
N ILE A 225 -3.78 -4.27 -3.32
CA ILE A 225 -4.02 -5.04 -4.54
C ILE A 225 -4.54 -6.44 -4.22
N THR A 226 -3.93 -7.11 -3.24
CA THR A 226 -4.36 -8.45 -2.79
C THR A 226 -5.80 -8.42 -2.27
N GLU A 227 -6.16 -7.44 -1.41
CA GLU A 227 -7.52 -7.28 -0.91
C GLU A 227 -8.53 -6.98 -2.02
N LYS A 228 -8.19 -6.13 -2.99
CA LYS A 228 -9.06 -5.89 -4.15
C LYS A 228 -9.26 -7.15 -4.99
N PHE A 229 -8.22 -7.97 -5.15
CA PHE A 229 -8.36 -9.25 -5.86
C PHE A 229 -9.23 -10.24 -5.08
N LYS A 230 -9.05 -10.34 -3.75
CA LYS A 230 -9.95 -11.15 -2.91
C LYS A 230 -11.41 -10.73 -3.09
N CYS A 231 -11.69 -9.42 -3.02
CA CYS A 231 -13.05 -8.92 -3.24
C CYS A 231 -13.60 -9.33 -4.61
N LEU A 232 -12.80 -9.20 -5.69
CA LEU A 232 -13.24 -9.61 -7.04
C LEU A 232 -13.45 -11.11 -7.18
N ILE A 233 -12.57 -11.93 -6.57
CA ILE A 233 -12.68 -13.38 -6.57
C ILE A 233 -13.97 -13.81 -5.87
N LEU A 234 -14.27 -13.23 -4.72
CA LEU A 234 -15.48 -13.53 -3.95
C LEU A 234 -16.75 -13.05 -4.67
N GLU A 235 -16.74 -11.82 -5.18
CA GLU A 235 -17.89 -11.21 -5.88
C GLU A 235 -18.29 -12.02 -7.13
N HIS A 236 -17.29 -12.46 -7.90
CA HIS A 236 -17.52 -13.24 -9.12
C HIS A 236 -17.48 -14.76 -8.91
N GLN A 237 -17.37 -15.22 -7.68
CA GLN A 237 -17.32 -16.66 -7.32
C GLN A 237 -16.28 -17.45 -8.12
N ILE A 238 -15.10 -16.88 -8.34
CA ILE A 238 -14.05 -17.46 -9.16
C ILE A 238 -13.20 -18.41 -8.30
N ASN A 239 -13.46 -19.70 -8.41
CA ASN A 239 -12.87 -20.72 -7.55
C ASN A 239 -11.44 -21.15 -7.95
N ASN A 240 -10.95 -20.72 -9.11
CA ASN A 240 -9.69 -21.17 -9.68
C ASN A 240 -8.82 -19.98 -10.15
N PRO A 241 -7.51 -19.94 -9.77
CA PRO A 241 -6.59 -18.92 -10.23
C PRO A 241 -6.48 -18.82 -11.76
N ASP A 242 -6.57 -19.92 -12.48
CA ASP A 242 -6.44 -19.92 -13.94
C ASP A 242 -7.68 -19.32 -14.61
N THR A 243 -8.86 -19.59 -14.07
CA THR A 243 -10.10 -18.94 -14.50
C THR A 243 -10.03 -17.42 -14.30
N PHE A 244 -9.45 -16.94 -13.19
CA PHE A 244 -9.24 -15.52 -12.95
C PHE A 244 -8.25 -14.91 -13.96
N ARG A 245 -7.15 -15.63 -14.28
CA ARG A 245 -6.19 -15.20 -15.31
C ARG A 245 -6.85 -15.14 -16.70
N GLN A 246 -7.64 -16.13 -17.06
CA GLN A 246 -8.40 -16.14 -18.31
C GLN A 246 -9.39 -14.97 -18.39
N LEU A 247 -10.09 -14.66 -17.31
CA LEU A 247 -10.99 -13.50 -17.25
C LEU A 247 -10.23 -12.18 -17.47
N LEU A 248 -9.05 -12.05 -16.87
CA LEU A 248 -8.16 -10.88 -17.08
C LEU A 248 -7.69 -10.76 -18.53
N ILE A 249 -7.42 -11.88 -19.20
CA ILE A 249 -6.93 -11.89 -20.59
C ILE A 249 -8.08 -11.64 -21.57
N ASN A 250 -9.20 -12.31 -21.37
CA ASN A 250 -10.30 -12.36 -22.34
C ASN A 250 -11.26 -11.18 -22.24
N THR A 251 -11.27 -10.47 -21.10
CA THR A 251 -12.18 -9.35 -20.88
C THR A 251 -11.43 -8.03 -20.82
N HIS A 252 -11.30 -7.37 -21.96
CA HIS A 252 -10.56 -6.10 -22.09
C HIS A 252 -11.00 -5.02 -21.08
N LYS A 253 -12.32 -4.90 -20.84
CA LYS A 253 -12.86 -3.95 -19.85
C LYS A 253 -12.39 -4.28 -18.42
N PHE A 254 -12.40 -5.54 -18.03
CA PHE A 254 -11.94 -5.99 -16.72
C PHE A 254 -10.44 -5.74 -16.55
N GLN A 255 -9.66 -6.04 -17.58
CA GLN A 255 -8.22 -5.75 -17.62
C GLN A 255 -7.94 -4.25 -17.43
N GLN A 256 -8.66 -3.38 -18.13
CA GLN A 256 -8.49 -1.92 -18.00
C GLN A 256 -8.78 -1.43 -16.58
N ILE A 257 -9.86 -1.91 -15.97
CA ILE A 257 -10.22 -1.56 -14.59
C ILE A 257 -9.10 -1.96 -13.62
N ILE A 258 -8.60 -3.19 -13.74
CA ILE A 258 -7.51 -3.69 -12.89
C ILE A 258 -6.22 -2.89 -13.13
N GLN A 259 -5.89 -2.57 -14.36
CA GLN A 259 -4.71 -1.75 -14.68
C GLN A 259 -4.84 -0.33 -14.11
N GLN A 260 -6.01 0.28 -14.16
CA GLN A 260 -6.25 1.60 -13.54
C GLN A 260 -6.08 1.52 -12.01
N TRP A 261 -6.68 0.54 -11.36
CA TRP A 261 -6.58 0.41 -9.90
C TRP A 261 -5.17 0.10 -9.43
N THR A 262 -4.50 -0.80 -10.13
CA THR A 262 -3.17 -1.26 -9.73
C THR A 262 -2.04 -0.45 -10.34
N GLY A 263 -2.28 0.26 -11.46
CA GLY A 263 -1.22 0.96 -12.22
C GLY A 263 -0.13 0.01 -12.73
N HIS A 264 -0.47 -1.26 -13.00
CA HIS A 264 0.41 -2.22 -13.64
C HIS A 264 0.15 -2.22 -15.15
N THR A 265 1.25 -2.26 -15.92
CA THR A 265 1.21 -2.31 -17.39
C THR A 265 1.26 -3.74 -17.92
N SER A 266 1.80 -4.68 -17.14
CA SER A 266 1.94 -6.09 -17.48
C SER A 266 1.07 -6.96 -16.60
N LEU A 267 0.32 -7.89 -17.22
CA LEU A 267 -0.48 -8.89 -16.52
C LEU A 267 0.39 -9.87 -15.72
N GLU A 268 1.60 -10.18 -16.19
CA GLU A 268 2.54 -11.05 -15.47
C GLU A 268 2.87 -10.50 -14.08
N SER A 269 2.97 -9.18 -13.95
CA SER A 269 3.22 -8.52 -12.66
C SER A 269 2.06 -8.67 -11.66
N LEU A 270 0.88 -9.08 -12.12
CA LEU A 270 -0.30 -9.32 -11.29
C LEU A 270 -0.35 -10.75 -10.75
N ASN A 271 0.36 -11.71 -11.34
CA ASN A 271 0.34 -13.12 -10.93
C ASN A 271 0.71 -13.32 -9.45
N VAL A 272 1.65 -12.51 -8.94
CA VAL A 272 2.02 -12.57 -7.51
C VAL A 272 0.82 -12.27 -6.62
N TYR A 273 0.01 -11.26 -6.97
CA TYR A 273 -1.16 -10.87 -6.18
C TYR A 273 -2.32 -11.83 -6.32
N ILE A 274 -2.49 -12.43 -7.51
CA ILE A 274 -3.48 -13.48 -7.75
C ILE A 274 -3.17 -14.68 -6.83
N ASN A 275 -1.93 -15.15 -6.86
CA ASN A 275 -1.51 -16.27 -6.02
C ASN A 275 -1.65 -15.95 -4.52
N LEU A 276 -1.30 -14.75 -4.08
CA LEU A 276 -1.47 -14.31 -2.69
C LEU A 276 -2.95 -14.26 -2.31
N ALA A 277 -3.83 -13.73 -3.16
CA ALA A 277 -5.26 -13.65 -2.88
C ALA A 277 -5.88 -15.04 -2.72
N TYR A 278 -5.54 -15.99 -3.60
CA TYR A 278 -6.02 -17.37 -3.47
C TYR A 278 -5.39 -18.10 -2.28
N SER A 279 -4.11 -17.87 -1.97
CA SER A 279 -3.49 -18.43 -0.78
C SER A 279 -4.17 -17.95 0.51
N ASP A 280 -4.50 -16.67 0.57
CA ASP A 280 -5.22 -16.10 1.72
C ASP A 280 -6.67 -16.60 1.82
N LEU A 281 -7.35 -16.77 0.65
CA LEU A 281 -8.72 -17.31 0.61
C LEU A 281 -8.77 -18.81 0.89
N SER A 282 -7.70 -19.54 0.61
CA SER A 282 -7.61 -20.98 0.91
C SER A 282 -7.38 -21.27 2.39
N ASN A 283 -7.02 -20.29 3.21
CA ASN A 283 -7.11 -20.35 4.66
C ASN A 283 -8.58 -20.28 5.11
N ILE A 284 -9.36 -21.25 4.61
CA ILE A 284 -10.82 -21.35 4.73
C ILE A 284 -11.27 -21.27 6.19
N ASP A 285 -10.52 -21.87 7.13
CA ASP A 285 -10.88 -21.90 8.54
C ASP A 285 -10.93 -20.48 9.14
N GLN A 286 -9.95 -19.66 8.84
CA GLN A 286 -9.88 -18.26 9.30
C GLN A 286 -10.94 -17.38 8.61
N THR A 287 -11.28 -17.69 7.37
CA THR A 287 -12.32 -16.97 6.62
C THR A 287 -13.71 -17.34 7.12
N ILE A 288 -13.96 -18.60 7.44
CA ILE A 288 -15.19 -19.09 8.06
C ILE A 288 -15.36 -18.45 9.45
N GLU A 289 -14.33 -18.45 10.28
CA GLU A 289 -14.37 -17.78 11.60
C GLU A 289 -14.67 -16.28 11.48
N ASN A 290 -14.08 -15.59 10.52
CA ASN A 290 -14.36 -14.18 10.28
C ASN A 290 -15.77 -13.91 9.74
N VAL A 291 -16.32 -14.82 8.91
CA VAL A 291 -17.69 -14.71 8.41
C VAL A 291 -18.70 -15.02 9.53
N ILE A 292 -18.47 -16.06 10.31
CA ILE A 292 -19.30 -16.40 11.47
C ILE A 292 -19.31 -15.24 12.45
N SER A 293 -18.14 -14.71 12.82
CA SER A 293 -18.03 -13.56 13.72
C SER A 293 -18.77 -12.30 13.21
N LYS A 294 -18.80 -12.06 11.90
CA LYS A 294 -19.57 -10.95 11.31
C LYS A 294 -21.07 -11.19 11.35
N VAL A 295 -21.52 -12.42 11.13
CA VAL A 295 -22.94 -12.81 11.24
C VAL A 295 -23.38 -12.68 12.68
N ASP A 296 -22.58 -13.15 13.63
CA ASP A 296 -22.87 -13.06 15.06
C ASP A 296 -22.92 -11.60 15.53
N LEU A 297 -22.03 -10.75 15.08
CA LEU A 297 -22.07 -9.30 15.37
C LEU A 297 -23.32 -8.63 14.77
N ALA A 298 -23.73 -9.00 13.58
CA ALA A 298 -24.95 -8.48 12.96
C ALA A 298 -26.20 -8.89 13.76
N LEU A 299 -26.28 -10.16 14.21
CA LEU A 299 -27.36 -10.65 15.08
C LEU A 299 -27.38 -9.94 16.43
N ILE A 300 -26.22 -9.68 17.02
CA ILE A 300 -26.14 -8.94 18.29
C ILE A 300 -26.61 -7.49 18.09
N THR A 301 -26.20 -6.87 16.99
CA THR A 301 -26.64 -5.50 16.66
C THR A 301 -28.15 -5.43 16.49
N GLU A 302 -28.75 -6.41 15.79
CA GLU A 302 -30.19 -6.51 15.62
C GLU A 302 -30.93 -6.70 16.96
N LYS A 303 -30.41 -7.58 17.84
CA LYS A 303 -30.95 -7.77 19.19
C LYS A 303 -30.89 -6.47 20.03
N ILE A 304 -29.80 -5.71 19.93
CA ILE A 304 -29.65 -4.41 20.61
C ILE A 304 -30.68 -3.41 20.06
N ASN A 305 -30.89 -3.36 18.74
CA ASN A 305 -31.87 -2.47 18.13
C ASN A 305 -33.30 -2.81 18.60
N ILE A 306 -33.67 -4.10 18.56
CA ILE A 306 -34.98 -4.58 19.05
C ILE A 306 -35.17 -4.20 20.52
N LEU A 307 -34.14 -4.39 21.36
CA LEU A 307 -34.22 -4.01 22.78
C LEU A 307 -34.38 -2.48 22.96
N THR A 308 -33.70 -1.71 22.15
CA THR A 308 -33.78 -0.24 22.17
C THR A 308 -35.16 0.25 21.74
N GLU A 309 -35.75 -0.34 20.71
CA GLU A 309 -37.12 -0.05 20.27
C GLU A 309 -38.14 -0.45 21.34
N PHE A 310 -37.97 -1.62 21.95
CA PHE A 310 -38.82 -2.09 23.03
C PHE A 310 -38.82 -1.14 24.25
N ILE A 311 -37.63 -0.67 24.68
CA ILE A 311 -37.50 0.28 25.79
C ILE A 311 -38.21 1.59 25.48
N ASN A 312 -38.12 2.07 24.23
CA ASN A 312 -38.68 3.34 23.80
C ASN A 312 -40.22 3.29 23.60
N SER A 313 -40.75 2.12 23.21
CA SER A 313 -42.13 1.94 22.80
C SER A 313 -43.04 1.30 23.86
N SER A 314 -42.46 0.71 24.93
CA SER A 314 -43.24 0.01 25.93
C SER A 314 -43.79 0.94 27.06
N ASP A 315 -45.04 0.76 27.43
CA ASP A 315 -45.70 1.42 28.58
C ASP A 315 -45.37 0.76 29.93
N LEU A 316 -44.32 -0.04 29.99
CA LEU A 316 -43.87 -0.75 31.19
C LEU A 316 -43.38 0.23 32.29
N SER A 317 -43.56 -0.16 33.55
CA SER A 317 -43.01 0.56 34.68
C SER A 317 -41.46 0.60 34.62
N SER A 318 -40.86 1.57 35.30
CA SER A 318 -39.42 1.71 35.37
C SER A 318 -38.71 0.45 35.90
N GLU A 319 -39.33 -0.25 36.85
CA GLU A 319 -38.76 -1.48 37.43
C GLU A 319 -38.82 -2.66 36.44
N GLU A 320 -39.92 -2.81 35.72
CA GLU A 320 -40.04 -3.84 34.67
C GLU A 320 -39.08 -3.59 33.52
N LYS A 321 -38.88 -2.34 33.09
CA LYS A 321 -37.88 -1.98 32.09
C LYS A 321 -36.46 -2.35 32.51
N VAL A 322 -36.07 -2.04 33.76
CA VAL A 322 -34.76 -2.38 34.33
C VAL A 322 -34.54 -3.88 34.37
N PHE A 323 -35.58 -4.65 34.76
CA PHE A 323 -35.49 -6.11 34.77
C PHE A 323 -35.26 -6.68 33.39
N GLU A 324 -36.03 -6.24 32.39
CA GLU A 324 -35.93 -6.72 31.00
C GLU A 324 -34.59 -6.35 30.34
N ILE A 325 -34.11 -5.12 30.60
CA ILE A 325 -32.76 -4.67 30.14
C ILE A 325 -31.69 -5.55 30.78
N THR A 326 -31.75 -5.82 32.07
CA THR A 326 -30.75 -6.62 32.78
C THR A 326 -30.71 -8.05 32.26
N PHE A 327 -31.89 -8.65 32.07
CA PHE A 327 -32.02 -9.99 31.52
C PHE A 327 -31.45 -10.08 30.08
N SER A 328 -31.82 -9.15 29.21
CA SER A 328 -31.35 -9.10 27.82
C SER A 328 -29.84 -8.83 27.72
N LEU A 329 -29.29 -7.97 28.58
CA LEU A 329 -27.83 -7.74 28.64
C LEU A 329 -27.06 -8.96 29.12
N GLN A 330 -27.62 -9.74 30.07
CA GLN A 330 -26.99 -11.00 30.50
C GLN A 330 -26.97 -12.03 29.35
N ALA A 331 -28.06 -12.14 28.59
CA ALA A 331 -28.14 -13.00 27.42
C ALA A 331 -27.12 -12.60 26.34
N LEU A 332 -27.05 -11.29 26.01
CA LEU A 332 -26.05 -10.75 25.07
C LEU A 332 -24.62 -10.97 25.55
N ALA A 333 -24.33 -10.82 26.84
CA ALA A 333 -23.02 -11.09 27.40
C ALA A 333 -22.63 -12.56 27.34
N SER A 334 -23.59 -13.47 27.43
CA SER A 334 -23.39 -14.92 27.22
C SER A 334 -23.06 -15.22 25.77
N ASP A 335 -23.82 -14.65 24.82
CA ASP A 335 -23.58 -14.82 23.38
C ASP A 335 -22.17 -14.30 23.00
N LEU A 336 -21.77 -13.14 23.50
CA LEU A 336 -20.43 -12.58 23.28
C LEU A 336 -19.29 -13.43 23.84
N LYS A 337 -19.52 -14.19 24.92
CA LYS A 337 -18.51 -15.14 25.45
C LYS A 337 -18.33 -16.36 24.55
N HIS A 338 -19.36 -16.77 23.82
CA HIS A 338 -19.28 -17.86 22.88
C HIS A 338 -18.56 -17.46 21.59
N ILE A 339 -18.65 -16.19 21.17
CA ILE A 339 -17.95 -15.66 19.99
C ILE A 339 -16.43 -15.50 20.24
N LYS A 340 -16.01 -15.35 21.50
CA LYS A 340 -14.59 -15.18 21.88
C LYS A 340 -13.81 -16.50 22.06
N LYS A 341 -14.43 -17.63 21.95
CA LYS A 341 -13.78 -18.94 21.97
C LYS A 341 -13.59 -19.47 20.56
#